data_c9f17073ab03fc101b83de2ad9c70848
#
_entry.id   c9f17073ab03fc101b83de2ad9c70848
#
_cell.length_a   1.000
_cell.length_b   1.000
_cell.length_c   1.000
_cell.angle_alpha   90.00
_cell.angle_beta   90.00
_cell.angle_gamma   90.00
#
_symmetry.space_group_name_H-M   'P 1'
#
loop_
_entity.id
_entity.type
_entity.pdbx_description
1 polymer ?
#
loop_
_entity_poly.entity_id
_entity_poly.type
_entity_poly.pdbx_seq_one_letter_code
_entity_poly.pdbx_strand_id
1 'polypeptide(L)'
;MTDPRIKTLAKNLIGFSCAVKPGEKILIEGNGECTELVKALVKETYAAGGVPFVWIKKPEVCRELALGATKEQQELMAKIDCELMRHMDAYIGIGAKLNTNEMSDVPGDKLALISAVYGRPLNDIRIPNTKWCVLRYPNPNFAQMAGMSTEAFEDFYFNVCNLDYAKMDKAMQPLKELMEKTDRVHIVGPGTDLRFSIKGMPAIKCSGDKNIPDGEIYTAPVDGSVEGTITYNTPSLMDGFTYENVCLTFSKGRIVESTSNDNERIKAVFDRDAGARGVGEFAIGVNPFVTFPMRDTLFDEKISGSFHFTPGCCYDDCSNGNKSCIHWDLVCIQTPEYGGGEMYFDDVLIRKDGRFVLPELDCLNPENLK
;
A
#
# COMPACT_ATOMS: atom_id res chain seq x y z
N MET A 1 -25.80 -2.43 -18.64
CA MET A 1 -24.86 -3.52 -19.02
C MET A 1 -23.64 -3.34 -18.12
N THR A 2 -23.17 -4.36 -17.41
CA THR A 2 -22.02 -4.20 -16.52
C THR A 2 -20.75 -4.04 -17.36
N ASP A 3 -19.89 -3.09 -17.02
CA ASP A 3 -18.61 -2.88 -17.69
C ASP A 3 -17.78 -4.19 -17.68
N PRO A 4 -17.30 -4.67 -18.84
CA PRO A 4 -16.52 -5.91 -18.91
C PRO A 4 -15.22 -5.86 -18.08
N ARG A 5 -14.65 -4.67 -17.85
CA ARG A 5 -13.45 -4.46 -17.03
C ARG A 5 -13.69 -4.85 -15.56
N ILE A 6 -14.90 -4.60 -15.03
CA ILE A 6 -15.32 -5.02 -13.68
C ILE A 6 -15.34 -6.56 -13.58
N LYS A 7 -15.78 -7.24 -14.62
CA LYS A 7 -15.78 -8.72 -14.65
C LYS A 7 -14.35 -9.27 -14.65
N THR A 8 -13.44 -8.66 -15.40
CA THR A 8 -12.01 -9.03 -15.41
C THR A 8 -11.42 -8.84 -14.03
N LEU A 9 -11.66 -7.68 -13.39
CA LEU A 9 -11.19 -7.41 -12.03
C LEU A 9 -11.72 -8.44 -11.02
N ALA A 10 -13.02 -8.75 -11.07
CA ALA A 10 -13.60 -9.75 -10.18
C ALA A 10 -12.98 -11.14 -10.35
N LYS A 11 -12.70 -11.55 -11.60
CA LYS A 11 -12.00 -12.81 -11.87
C LYS A 11 -10.58 -12.84 -11.30
N ASN A 12 -9.83 -11.73 -11.45
CA ASN A 12 -8.48 -11.61 -10.90
C ASN A 12 -8.50 -11.70 -9.37
N LEU A 13 -9.41 -10.98 -8.73
CA LEU A 13 -9.56 -10.98 -7.27
C LEU A 13 -9.93 -12.36 -6.72
N ILE A 14 -10.88 -13.05 -7.33
CA ILE A 14 -11.31 -14.38 -6.87
C ILE A 14 -10.32 -15.47 -7.27
N GLY A 15 -9.82 -15.44 -8.51
CA GLY A 15 -9.00 -16.53 -9.06
C GLY A 15 -7.51 -16.43 -8.73
N PHE A 16 -6.98 -15.20 -8.60
CA PHE A 16 -5.56 -14.97 -8.32
C PHE A 16 -5.35 -14.39 -6.92
N SER A 17 -5.85 -13.19 -6.61
CA SER A 17 -5.56 -12.51 -5.33
C SER A 17 -5.96 -13.36 -4.12
N CYS A 18 -7.20 -13.79 -4.04
CA CYS A 18 -7.69 -14.67 -2.96
C CYS A 18 -7.60 -16.15 -3.31
N ALA A 19 -7.36 -16.52 -4.59
CA ALA A 19 -7.28 -17.90 -5.07
C ALA A 19 -8.34 -18.80 -4.40
N VAL A 20 -9.62 -18.39 -4.49
CA VAL A 20 -10.74 -19.04 -3.81
C VAL A 20 -10.97 -20.44 -4.39
N LYS A 21 -11.04 -21.44 -3.52
CA LYS A 21 -11.27 -22.85 -3.87
C LYS A 21 -12.73 -23.25 -3.61
N PRO A 22 -13.22 -24.32 -4.25
CA PRO A 22 -14.55 -24.86 -3.96
C PRO A 22 -14.76 -25.14 -2.47
N GLY A 23 -15.90 -24.65 -1.94
CA GLY A 23 -16.29 -24.77 -0.54
C GLY A 23 -15.70 -23.70 0.40
N GLU A 24 -14.70 -22.94 -0.02
CA GLU A 24 -14.17 -21.82 0.79
C GLU A 24 -15.18 -20.68 0.92
N LYS A 25 -15.19 -20.09 2.09
CA LYS A 25 -16.05 -18.95 2.46
C LYS A 25 -15.28 -17.66 2.32
N ILE A 26 -15.87 -16.69 1.62
CA ILE A 26 -15.26 -15.37 1.44
C ILE A 26 -16.21 -14.27 1.90
N LEU A 27 -15.68 -13.34 2.71
CA LEU A 27 -16.37 -12.10 3.04
C LEU A 27 -15.97 -10.99 2.07
N ILE A 28 -16.96 -10.42 1.40
CA ILE A 28 -16.81 -9.27 0.50
C ILE A 28 -17.38 -8.05 1.21
N GLU A 29 -16.53 -7.11 1.60
CA GLU A 29 -16.93 -5.87 2.28
C GLU A 29 -16.86 -4.68 1.33
N GLY A 30 -17.99 -4.07 1.01
CA GLY A 30 -18.10 -2.83 0.26
C GLY A 30 -18.31 -1.63 1.19
N ASN A 31 -17.42 -0.63 1.14
CA ASN A 31 -17.52 0.60 1.91
C ASN A 31 -17.71 1.80 0.96
N GLY A 32 -18.94 2.17 0.69
CA GLY A 32 -19.36 3.19 -0.26
C GLY A 32 -20.02 2.61 -1.54
N GLU A 33 -19.90 3.33 -2.64
CA GLU A 33 -20.61 3.01 -3.89
C GLU A 33 -19.81 2.06 -4.79
N CYS A 34 -19.90 0.75 -4.53
CA CYS A 34 -19.23 -0.31 -5.28
C CYS A 34 -20.12 -1.49 -5.65
N THR A 35 -21.42 -1.27 -5.74
CA THR A 35 -22.45 -2.32 -5.94
C THR A 35 -22.16 -3.21 -7.15
N GLU A 36 -21.71 -2.65 -8.30
CA GLU A 36 -21.46 -3.45 -9.50
C GLU A 36 -20.26 -4.41 -9.33
N LEU A 37 -19.20 -3.98 -8.66
CA LEU A 37 -18.07 -4.86 -8.36
C LEU A 37 -18.47 -5.95 -7.34
N VAL A 38 -19.19 -5.60 -6.27
CA VAL A 38 -19.68 -6.59 -5.30
C VAL A 38 -20.54 -7.66 -5.97
N LYS A 39 -21.47 -7.27 -6.86
CA LYS A 39 -22.28 -8.21 -7.65
C LYS A 39 -21.42 -9.13 -8.53
N ALA A 40 -20.39 -8.58 -9.16
CA ALA A 40 -19.49 -9.36 -9.98
C ALA A 40 -18.66 -10.36 -9.14
N LEU A 41 -18.15 -9.93 -7.99
CA LEU A 41 -17.42 -10.79 -7.05
C LEU A 41 -18.28 -11.95 -6.52
N VAL A 42 -19.53 -11.68 -6.15
CA VAL A 42 -20.47 -12.74 -5.73
C VAL A 42 -20.68 -13.77 -6.84
N LYS A 43 -20.84 -13.33 -8.09
CA LYS A 43 -21.01 -14.24 -9.24
C LYS A 43 -19.75 -15.08 -9.49
N GLU A 44 -18.57 -14.45 -9.49
CA GLU A 44 -17.30 -15.16 -9.70
C GLU A 44 -16.98 -16.11 -8.53
N THR A 45 -17.34 -15.75 -7.30
CA THR A 45 -17.20 -16.64 -6.13
C THR A 45 -18.04 -17.93 -6.31
N TYR A 46 -19.31 -17.81 -6.69
CA TYR A 46 -20.13 -18.99 -6.97
C TYR A 46 -19.59 -19.79 -8.17
N ALA A 47 -19.10 -19.10 -9.21
CA ALA A 47 -18.51 -19.78 -10.38
C ALA A 47 -17.23 -20.56 -10.00
N ALA A 48 -16.48 -20.10 -9.01
CA ALA A 48 -15.32 -20.81 -8.44
C ALA A 48 -15.74 -21.93 -7.45
N GLY A 49 -17.03 -22.09 -7.16
CA GLY A 49 -17.54 -23.04 -6.16
C GLY A 49 -17.39 -22.57 -4.71
N GLY A 50 -17.03 -21.32 -4.48
CA GLY A 50 -16.93 -20.72 -3.16
C GLY A 50 -18.27 -20.24 -2.60
N VAL A 51 -18.29 -19.83 -1.35
CA VAL A 51 -19.48 -19.39 -0.61
C VAL A 51 -19.33 -17.93 -0.19
N PRO A 52 -19.96 -16.97 -0.89
CA PRO A 52 -19.82 -15.55 -0.60
C PRO A 52 -20.68 -15.10 0.58
N PHE A 53 -20.12 -14.26 1.43
CA PHE A 53 -20.78 -13.43 2.43
C PHE A 53 -20.53 -11.96 2.08
N VAL A 54 -21.49 -11.08 2.36
CA VAL A 54 -21.40 -9.68 1.92
C VAL A 54 -21.74 -8.72 3.05
N TRP A 55 -20.87 -7.74 3.28
CA TRP A 55 -21.17 -6.54 4.05
C TRP A 55 -21.18 -5.31 3.14
N ILE A 56 -22.23 -4.51 3.23
CA ILE A 56 -22.31 -3.20 2.56
C ILE A 56 -22.39 -2.13 3.63
N LYS A 57 -21.39 -1.26 3.64
CA LYS A 57 -21.29 -0.13 4.57
C LYS A 57 -21.48 1.18 3.81
N LYS A 58 -22.20 2.11 4.41
CA LYS A 58 -22.38 3.47 3.94
C LYS A 58 -21.56 4.40 4.82
N PRO A 59 -20.54 5.12 4.30
CA PRO A 59 -19.66 5.97 5.10
C PRO A 59 -20.40 6.97 5.97
N GLU A 60 -21.44 7.62 5.45
CA GLU A 60 -22.27 8.58 6.18
C GLU A 60 -23.04 7.94 7.34
N VAL A 61 -23.48 6.69 7.18
CA VAL A 61 -24.13 5.93 8.29
C VAL A 61 -23.09 5.49 9.32
N CYS A 62 -21.91 5.07 8.84
CA CYS A 62 -20.78 4.72 9.73
C CYS A 62 -20.33 5.92 10.58
N ARG A 63 -20.35 7.14 10.01
CA ARG A 63 -20.08 8.38 10.75
C ARG A 63 -21.06 8.59 11.90
N GLU A 64 -22.37 8.49 11.64
CA GLU A 64 -23.40 8.63 12.71
C GLU A 64 -23.22 7.59 13.82
N LEU A 65 -22.93 6.34 13.44
CA LEU A 65 -22.60 5.29 14.42
C LEU A 65 -21.34 5.63 15.23
N ALA A 66 -20.32 6.20 14.59
CA ALA A 66 -19.06 6.56 15.25
C ALA A 66 -19.25 7.74 16.23
N LEU A 67 -20.03 8.75 15.88
CA LEU A 67 -20.36 9.88 16.76
C LEU A 67 -21.03 9.42 18.06
N GLY A 68 -21.94 8.44 17.95
CA GLY A 68 -22.65 7.87 19.10
C GLY A 68 -21.96 6.66 19.76
N ALA A 69 -20.77 6.25 19.31
CA ALA A 69 -20.15 4.99 19.72
C ALA A 69 -19.98 4.87 21.24
N THR A 70 -20.36 3.73 21.78
CA THR A 70 -20.13 3.34 23.17
C THR A 70 -19.28 2.07 23.22
N LYS A 71 -18.56 1.86 24.32
CA LYS A 71 -17.72 0.67 24.52
C LYS A 71 -18.54 -0.61 24.43
N GLU A 72 -19.69 -0.66 25.10
CA GLU A 72 -20.59 -1.81 25.11
C GLU A 72 -21.08 -2.18 23.71
N GLN A 73 -21.46 -1.16 22.89
CA GLN A 73 -21.87 -1.37 21.51
C GLN A 73 -20.72 -1.97 20.68
N GLN A 74 -19.53 -1.41 20.80
CA GLN A 74 -18.36 -1.88 20.04
C GLN A 74 -17.92 -3.29 20.47
N GLU A 75 -17.99 -3.62 21.74
CA GLU A 75 -17.72 -4.97 22.25
C GLU A 75 -18.70 -6.01 21.71
N LEU A 76 -20.00 -5.67 21.65
CA LEU A 76 -21.00 -6.57 21.09
C LEU A 76 -20.81 -6.77 19.57
N MET A 77 -20.57 -5.69 18.82
CA MET A 77 -20.27 -5.76 17.40
C MET A 77 -19.01 -6.62 17.15
N ALA A 78 -17.93 -6.36 17.88
CA ALA A 78 -16.70 -7.13 17.77
C ALA A 78 -16.93 -8.62 18.03
N LYS A 79 -17.71 -8.98 19.07
CA LYS A 79 -18.03 -10.38 19.40
C LYS A 79 -18.72 -11.09 18.22
N ILE A 80 -19.69 -10.44 17.57
CA ILE A 80 -20.47 -11.04 16.48
C ILE A 80 -19.61 -11.13 15.20
N ASP A 81 -18.96 -10.04 14.83
CA ASP A 81 -18.22 -9.95 13.57
C ASP A 81 -16.91 -10.74 13.61
N CYS A 82 -16.24 -10.82 14.76
CA CYS A 82 -15.10 -11.70 14.96
C CYS A 82 -15.50 -13.19 14.86
N GLU A 83 -16.68 -13.57 15.33
CA GLU A 83 -17.16 -14.94 15.18
C GLU A 83 -17.41 -15.27 13.72
N LEU A 84 -18.05 -14.38 12.95
CA LEU A 84 -18.20 -14.56 11.50
C LEU A 84 -16.83 -14.65 10.81
N MET A 85 -15.88 -13.76 11.15
CA MET A 85 -14.55 -13.72 10.52
C MET A 85 -13.76 -15.02 10.74
N ARG A 86 -13.88 -15.67 11.89
CA ARG A 86 -13.23 -16.97 12.16
C ARG A 86 -13.68 -18.09 11.22
N HIS A 87 -14.84 -17.94 10.58
CA HIS A 87 -15.35 -18.89 9.59
C HIS A 87 -14.96 -18.57 8.17
N MET A 88 -14.28 -17.44 7.92
CA MET A 88 -13.90 -17.02 6.57
C MET A 88 -12.51 -17.54 6.19
N ASP A 89 -12.40 -18.07 4.98
CA ASP A 89 -11.13 -18.49 4.37
C ASP A 89 -10.49 -17.34 3.57
N ALA A 90 -11.32 -16.39 3.11
CA ALA A 90 -10.87 -15.24 2.34
C ALA A 90 -11.66 -13.97 2.69
N TYR A 91 -11.06 -12.81 2.35
CA TYR A 91 -11.66 -11.50 2.55
C TYR A 91 -11.32 -10.56 1.40
N ILE A 92 -12.30 -9.80 0.93
CA ILE A 92 -12.08 -8.67 0.00
C ILE A 92 -12.68 -7.40 0.61
N GLY A 93 -11.86 -6.37 0.81
CA GLY A 93 -12.26 -5.06 1.27
C GLY A 93 -12.22 -4.01 0.16
N ILE A 94 -13.35 -3.36 -0.14
CA ILE A 94 -13.50 -2.39 -1.23
C ILE A 94 -13.74 -1.01 -0.65
N GLY A 95 -12.78 -0.09 -0.82
CA GLY A 95 -12.91 1.32 -0.48
C GLY A 95 -13.54 2.12 -1.63
N ALA A 96 -14.75 2.65 -1.45
CA ALA A 96 -15.50 3.38 -2.48
C ALA A 96 -16.19 4.65 -1.93
N LYS A 97 -15.57 5.30 -0.94
CA LYS A 97 -16.11 6.52 -0.31
C LYS A 97 -16.16 7.67 -1.31
N LEU A 98 -17.28 8.36 -1.34
CA LEU A 98 -17.46 9.58 -2.16
C LEU A 98 -16.88 10.83 -1.49
N ASN A 99 -16.53 10.74 -0.21
CA ASN A 99 -15.88 11.80 0.55
C ASN A 99 -14.80 11.16 1.45
N THR A 100 -13.54 11.45 1.17
CA THR A 100 -12.39 10.94 1.97
C THR A 100 -12.44 11.47 3.41
N ASN A 101 -12.98 12.68 3.61
CA ASN A 101 -13.02 13.37 4.89
C ASN A 101 -14.32 13.09 5.69
N GLU A 102 -15.11 12.08 5.35
CA GLU A 102 -16.42 11.81 5.98
C GLU A 102 -16.34 11.63 7.50
N MET A 103 -15.20 11.20 8.02
CA MET A 103 -14.98 10.97 9.46
C MET A 103 -14.22 12.12 10.15
N SER A 104 -13.96 13.24 9.49
CA SER A 104 -13.05 14.29 9.97
C SER A 104 -13.54 15.04 11.22
N ASP A 105 -14.84 15.07 11.47
CA ASP A 105 -15.48 15.69 12.63
C ASP A 105 -15.87 14.68 13.73
N VAL A 106 -15.55 13.40 13.56
CA VAL A 106 -15.70 12.41 14.64
C VAL A 106 -14.60 12.61 15.68
N PRO A 107 -14.95 12.75 16.97
CA PRO A 107 -13.96 12.94 18.03
C PRO A 107 -12.89 11.83 18.04
N GLY A 108 -11.63 12.21 18.23
CA GLY A 108 -10.50 11.28 18.19
C GLY A 108 -10.56 10.16 19.22
N ASP A 109 -11.13 10.42 20.40
CA ASP A 109 -11.37 9.41 21.44
C ASP A 109 -12.38 8.34 21.00
N LYS A 110 -13.40 8.73 20.20
CA LYS A 110 -14.37 7.79 19.62
C LYS A 110 -13.70 6.92 18.54
N LEU A 111 -12.89 7.53 17.66
CA LEU A 111 -12.14 6.77 16.66
C LEU A 111 -11.15 5.80 17.32
N ALA A 112 -10.46 6.23 18.37
CA ALA A 112 -9.56 5.38 19.15
C ALA A 112 -10.29 4.22 19.82
N LEU A 113 -11.48 4.48 20.41
CA LEU A 113 -12.34 3.46 21.01
C LEU A 113 -12.75 2.41 19.97
N ILE A 114 -13.27 2.83 18.81
CA ILE A 114 -13.68 1.92 17.73
C ILE A 114 -12.50 1.09 17.24
N SER A 115 -11.36 1.72 17.00
CA SER A 115 -10.15 1.04 16.57
C SER A 115 -9.69 -0.02 17.58
N ALA A 116 -9.62 0.32 18.87
CA ALA A 116 -9.11 -0.57 19.90
C ALA A 116 -10.06 -1.74 20.23
N VAL A 117 -11.38 -1.47 20.26
CA VAL A 117 -12.37 -2.44 20.76
C VAL A 117 -12.97 -3.30 19.63
N TYR A 118 -13.12 -2.72 18.44
CA TYR A 118 -13.71 -3.43 17.29
C TYR A 118 -12.69 -3.73 16.19
N GLY A 119 -11.98 -2.69 15.72
CA GLY A 119 -11.15 -2.83 14.52
C GLY A 119 -9.95 -3.76 14.71
N ARG A 120 -9.18 -3.56 15.79
CA ARG A 120 -7.99 -4.39 16.09
C ARG A 120 -8.35 -5.85 16.30
N PRO A 121 -9.32 -6.23 17.18
CA PRO A 121 -9.69 -7.64 17.35
C PRO A 121 -10.14 -8.32 16.07
N LEU A 122 -10.82 -7.61 15.16
CA LEU A 122 -11.23 -8.14 13.87
C LEU A 122 -10.02 -8.37 12.95
N ASN A 123 -9.09 -7.42 12.91
CA ASN A 123 -7.86 -7.52 12.12
C ASN A 123 -6.93 -8.62 12.62
N ASP A 124 -6.84 -8.82 13.94
CA ASP A 124 -6.03 -9.88 14.56
C ASP A 124 -6.51 -11.29 14.16
N ILE A 125 -7.78 -11.42 13.73
CA ILE A 125 -8.31 -12.65 13.15
C ILE A 125 -8.12 -12.67 11.64
N ARG A 126 -8.52 -11.60 10.94
CA ARG A 126 -8.55 -11.52 9.49
C ARG A 126 -7.17 -11.66 8.86
N ILE A 127 -6.20 -10.86 9.31
CA ILE A 127 -4.88 -10.76 8.66
C ILE A 127 -4.12 -12.08 8.68
N PRO A 128 -3.97 -12.79 9.82
CA PRO A 128 -3.21 -14.04 9.85
C PRO A 128 -3.98 -15.25 9.32
N ASN A 129 -5.32 -15.23 9.29
CA ASN A 129 -6.11 -16.43 9.04
C ASN A 129 -6.89 -16.43 7.73
N THR A 130 -6.88 -15.34 6.96
CA THR A 130 -7.59 -15.28 5.68
C THR A 130 -6.66 -14.90 4.53
N LYS A 131 -7.00 -15.34 3.34
CA LYS A 131 -6.46 -14.78 2.09
C LYS A 131 -7.16 -13.47 1.83
N TRP A 132 -6.60 -12.36 2.35
CA TRP A 132 -7.24 -11.06 2.26
C TRP A 132 -6.70 -10.23 1.10
N CYS A 133 -7.57 -9.47 0.46
CA CYS A 133 -7.19 -8.47 -0.53
C CYS A 133 -7.99 -7.18 -0.33
N VAL A 134 -7.32 -6.02 -0.41
CA VAL A 134 -7.99 -4.72 -0.33
C VAL A 134 -7.75 -3.90 -1.58
N LEU A 135 -8.77 -3.12 -1.97
CA LEU A 135 -8.70 -2.28 -3.14
C LEU A 135 -9.55 -1.01 -3.00
N ARG A 136 -9.25 -0.02 -3.84
CA ARG A 136 -10.16 1.10 -4.10
C ARG A 136 -11.11 0.71 -5.23
N TYR A 137 -12.23 1.43 -5.36
CA TYR A 137 -13.12 1.36 -6.51
C TYR A 137 -13.27 2.76 -7.10
N PRO A 138 -13.17 2.94 -8.43
CA PRO A 138 -13.11 4.26 -9.04
C PRO A 138 -14.41 5.03 -8.81
N ASN A 139 -14.27 6.29 -8.47
CA ASN A 139 -15.35 7.22 -8.27
C ASN A 139 -14.86 8.67 -8.41
N PRO A 140 -15.76 9.67 -8.44
CA PRO A 140 -15.37 11.09 -8.58
C PRO A 140 -14.41 11.61 -7.51
N ASN A 141 -14.46 11.07 -6.29
CA ASN A 141 -13.56 11.49 -5.21
C ASN A 141 -12.10 11.11 -5.53
N PHE A 142 -11.84 9.86 -5.93
CA PHE A 142 -10.48 9.42 -6.29
C PHE A 142 -9.99 10.12 -7.57
N ALA A 143 -10.88 10.32 -8.56
CA ALA A 143 -10.54 11.10 -9.76
C ALA A 143 -10.11 12.53 -9.41
N GLN A 144 -10.80 13.17 -8.46
CA GLN A 144 -10.49 14.51 -7.99
C GLN A 144 -9.15 14.57 -7.23
N MET A 145 -8.87 13.57 -6.38
CA MET A 145 -7.57 13.44 -5.69
C MET A 145 -6.42 13.29 -6.69
N ALA A 146 -6.62 12.48 -7.74
CA ALA A 146 -5.67 12.26 -8.81
C ALA A 146 -5.56 13.43 -9.81
N GLY A 147 -6.40 14.47 -9.69
CA GLY A 147 -6.44 15.60 -10.63
C GLY A 147 -6.94 15.22 -12.03
N MET A 148 -7.77 14.19 -12.15
CA MET A 148 -8.28 13.62 -13.40
C MET A 148 -9.79 13.82 -13.55
N SER A 149 -10.30 13.75 -14.80
CA SER A 149 -11.73 13.54 -15.01
C SER A 149 -12.13 12.14 -14.56
N THR A 150 -13.41 11.94 -14.20
CA THR A 150 -13.90 10.63 -13.74
C THR A 150 -13.64 9.54 -14.78
N GLU A 151 -13.93 9.79 -16.05
CA GLU A 151 -13.74 8.82 -17.14
C GLU A 151 -12.25 8.47 -17.35
N ALA A 152 -11.36 9.48 -17.36
CA ALA A 152 -9.93 9.25 -17.48
C ALA A 152 -9.37 8.45 -16.29
N PHE A 153 -9.87 8.72 -15.07
CA PHE A 153 -9.48 7.96 -13.89
C PHE A 153 -10.01 6.51 -13.93
N GLU A 154 -11.23 6.27 -14.41
CA GLU A 154 -11.74 4.90 -14.60
C GLU A 154 -10.88 4.10 -15.58
N ASP A 155 -10.53 4.70 -16.73
CA ASP A 155 -9.66 4.04 -17.71
C ASP A 155 -8.28 3.73 -17.13
N PHE A 156 -7.68 4.69 -16.45
CA PHE A 156 -6.43 4.51 -15.72
C PHE A 156 -6.55 3.39 -14.67
N TYR A 157 -7.57 3.45 -13.81
CA TYR A 157 -7.81 2.48 -12.74
C TYR A 157 -7.90 1.05 -13.27
N PHE A 158 -8.69 0.82 -14.31
CA PHE A 158 -8.85 -0.53 -14.86
C PHE A 158 -7.60 -1.03 -15.58
N ASN A 159 -6.80 -0.16 -16.19
CA ASN A 159 -5.49 -0.54 -16.75
C ASN A 159 -4.54 -0.99 -15.64
N VAL A 160 -4.49 -0.26 -14.54
CA VAL A 160 -3.64 -0.57 -13.39
C VAL A 160 -4.09 -1.83 -12.65
N CYS A 161 -5.40 -1.95 -12.36
CA CYS A 161 -5.95 -3.02 -11.53
C CYS A 161 -6.20 -4.35 -12.29
N ASN A 162 -6.30 -4.30 -13.61
CA ASN A 162 -6.49 -5.48 -14.47
C ASN A 162 -5.16 -5.99 -15.10
N LEU A 163 -4.03 -5.52 -14.59
CA LEU A 163 -2.72 -6.04 -14.99
C LEU A 163 -2.64 -7.56 -14.79
N ASP A 164 -1.84 -8.24 -15.62
CA ASP A 164 -1.52 -9.66 -15.42
C ASP A 164 -0.55 -9.81 -14.23
N TYR A 165 -1.14 -9.89 -13.03
CA TYR A 165 -0.38 -10.04 -11.77
C TYR A 165 0.40 -11.35 -11.69
N ALA A 166 -0.05 -12.40 -12.37
CA ALA A 166 0.70 -13.66 -12.44
C ALA A 166 1.97 -13.53 -13.30
N LYS A 167 1.93 -12.70 -14.36
CA LYS A 167 3.11 -12.32 -15.14
C LYS A 167 4.06 -11.46 -14.31
N MET A 168 3.52 -10.46 -13.61
CA MET A 168 4.31 -9.56 -12.76
C MET A 168 4.97 -10.31 -11.60
N ASP A 169 4.27 -11.23 -10.94
CA ASP A 169 4.83 -12.06 -9.86
C ASP A 169 6.07 -12.84 -10.31
N LYS A 170 6.03 -13.41 -11.52
CA LYS A 170 7.18 -14.10 -12.11
C LYS A 170 8.32 -13.14 -12.46
N ALA A 171 8.00 -11.96 -13.01
CA ALA A 171 8.99 -10.96 -13.38
C ALA A 171 9.70 -10.37 -12.15
N MET A 172 9.06 -10.32 -11.00
CA MET A 172 9.66 -9.85 -9.74
C MET A 172 10.69 -10.82 -9.14
N GLN A 173 10.68 -12.09 -9.53
CA GLN A 173 11.51 -13.12 -8.89
C GLN A 173 13.02 -12.80 -8.97
N PRO A 174 13.60 -12.38 -10.12
CA PRO A 174 15.02 -12.02 -10.19
C PRO A 174 15.41 -10.87 -9.26
N LEU A 175 14.57 -9.83 -9.13
CA LEU A 175 14.84 -8.71 -8.25
C LEU A 175 14.78 -9.13 -6.78
N LYS A 176 13.78 -9.95 -6.40
CA LYS A 176 13.70 -10.52 -5.05
C LYS A 176 14.99 -11.27 -4.69
N GLU A 177 15.45 -12.17 -5.57
CA GLU A 177 16.67 -12.95 -5.34
C GLU A 177 17.94 -12.07 -5.29
N LEU A 178 17.97 -10.99 -6.03
CA LEU A 178 19.07 -10.03 -6.00
C LEU A 178 19.06 -9.26 -4.67
N MET A 179 17.91 -8.77 -4.22
CA MET A 179 17.78 -8.07 -2.93
C MET A 179 18.22 -8.97 -1.76
N GLU A 180 17.81 -10.24 -1.74
CA GLU A 180 18.17 -11.20 -0.67
C GLU A 180 19.67 -11.54 -0.61
N LYS A 181 20.42 -11.31 -1.69
CA LYS A 181 21.87 -11.50 -1.76
C LYS A 181 22.68 -10.24 -1.47
N THR A 182 22.04 -9.07 -1.55
CA THR A 182 22.67 -7.75 -1.46
C THR A 182 22.96 -7.38 0.00
N ASP A 183 24.12 -6.82 0.23
CA ASP A 183 24.46 -6.17 1.50
C ASP A 183 24.19 -4.66 1.41
N ARG A 184 24.85 -3.96 0.49
CA ARG A 184 24.88 -2.49 0.44
C ARG A 184 23.97 -1.95 -0.67
N VAL A 185 23.11 -1.04 -0.29
CA VAL A 185 22.30 -0.24 -1.22
C VAL A 185 22.82 1.20 -1.19
N HIS A 186 23.03 1.77 -2.37
CA HIS A 186 23.37 3.17 -2.55
C HIS A 186 22.42 3.80 -3.59
N ILE A 187 21.75 4.87 -3.20
CA ILE A 187 20.76 5.58 -4.04
C ILE A 187 21.24 7.02 -4.22
N VAL A 188 21.32 7.46 -5.47
CA VAL A 188 21.74 8.81 -5.85
C VAL A 188 20.68 9.46 -6.73
N GLY A 189 20.42 10.74 -6.48
CA GLY A 189 19.48 11.54 -7.27
C GLY A 189 19.49 12.99 -6.83
N PRO A 190 18.61 13.83 -7.37
CA PRO A 190 18.49 15.22 -6.93
C PRO A 190 18.21 15.33 -5.43
N GLY A 191 19.13 15.93 -4.68
CA GLY A 191 19.03 16.05 -3.22
C GLY A 191 19.09 14.72 -2.46
N THR A 192 19.56 13.64 -3.10
CA THR A 192 19.63 12.30 -2.51
C THR A 192 21.02 11.70 -2.68
N ASP A 193 21.65 11.32 -1.59
CA ASP A 193 22.80 10.41 -1.49
C ASP A 193 22.58 9.58 -0.22
N LEU A 194 21.97 8.41 -0.38
CA LEU A 194 21.48 7.57 0.70
C LEU A 194 22.14 6.19 0.63
N ARG A 195 22.66 5.71 1.75
CA ARG A 195 23.34 4.41 1.87
C ARG A 195 22.83 3.65 3.06
N PHE A 196 22.61 2.35 2.87
CA PHE A 196 22.17 1.44 3.93
C PHE A 196 22.50 -0.01 3.58
N SER A 197 22.40 -0.88 4.57
CA SER A 197 22.51 -2.35 4.41
C SER A 197 21.13 -2.99 4.43
N ILE A 198 20.94 -4.01 3.59
CA ILE A 198 19.79 -4.94 3.62
C ILE A 198 20.24 -6.38 3.88
N LYS A 199 21.47 -6.56 4.36
CA LYS A 199 22.08 -7.86 4.56
C LYS A 199 21.27 -8.80 5.43
N GLY A 200 20.92 -9.95 4.88
CA GLY A 200 20.19 -10.98 5.59
C GLY A 200 18.72 -10.67 5.83
N MET A 201 18.21 -9.57 5.29
CA MET A 201 16.79 -9.24 5.32
C MET A 201 16.04 -9.98 4.19
N PRO A 202 14.85 -10.51 4.44
CA PRO A 202 14.03 -11.09 3.38
C PRO A 202 13.54 -10.00 2.43
N ALA A 203 13.29 -10.36 1.17
CA ALA A 203 12.59 -9.51 0.22
C ALA A 203 11.20 -10.10 -0.07
N ILE A 204 10.17 -9.28 0.00
CA ILE A 204 8.76 -9.67 -0.13
C ILE A 204 8.21 -9.08 -1.42
N LYS A 205 7.58 -9.91 -2.24
CA LYS A 205 6.87 -9.45 -3.45
C LYS A 205 5.44 -9.08 -3.08
N CYS A 206 5.01 -7.90 -3.48
CA CYS A 206 3.63 -7.46 -3.48
C CYS A 206 3.12 -7.51 -4.92
N SER A 207 2.47 -8.61 -5.29
CA SER A 207 2.11 -8.93 -6.68
C SER A 207 0.61 -9.15 -6.90
N GLY A 208 -0.24 -8.50 -6.11
CA GLY A 208 -1.69 -8.53 -6.24
C GLY A 208 -2.39 -9.59 -5.37
N ASP A 209 -1.71 -10.16 -4.39
CA ASP A 209 -2.28 -11.12 -3.44
C ASP A 209 -2.79 -10.46 -2.14
N LYS A 210 -2.42 -9.21 -1.87
CA LYS A 210 -2.87 -8.42 -0.71
C LYS A 210 -3.56 -7.13 -1.10
N ASN A 211 -3.01 -6.43 -2.07
CA ASN A 211 -3.51 -5.14 -2.54
C ASN A 211 -3.83 -5.18 -4.03
N ILE A 212 -4.81 -4.38 -4.47
CA ILE A 212 -5.04 -4.05 -5.87
C ILE A 212 -5.31 -2.53 -5.96
N PRO A 213 -4.48 -1.76 -6.70
CA PRO A 213 -3.31 -2.22 -7.45
C PRO A 213 -2.18 -2.68 -6.55
N ASP A 214 -1.24 -3.38 -7.18
CA ASP A 214 -0.02 -3.83 -6.55
C ASP A 214 1.16 -3.68 -7.53
N GLY A 215 2.38 -4.03 -7.11
CA GLY A 215 3.56 -3.93 -7.93
C GLY A 215 4.73 -3.27 -7.23
N GLU A 216 5.21 -3.90 -6.15
CA GLU A 216 6.43 -3.51 -5.47
C GLU A 216 7.14 -4.73 -4.89
N ILE A 217 8.42 -4.56 -4.61
CA ILE A 217 9.20 -5.52 -3.84
C ILE A 217 9.81 -4.75 -2.68
N TYR A 218 9.53 -5.18 -1.45
CA TYR A 218 10.02 -4.52 -0.27
C TYR A 218 10.95 -5.39 0.57
N THR A 219 11.78 -4.72 1.35
CA THR A 219 12.63 -5.24 2.41
C THR A 219 12.76 -4.18 3.50
N ALA A 220 13.47 -4.47 4.58
CA ALA A 220 13.77 -3.47 5.59
C ALA A 220 15.28 -3.18 5.63
N PRO A 221 15.72 -1.92 5.80
CA PRO A 221 17.12 -1.64 6.10
C PRO A 221 17.52 -2.24 7.44
N VAL A 222 18.76 -2.76 7.53
CA VAL A 222 19.34 -3.19 8.81
C VAL A 222 19.36 -2.01 9.78
N ASP A 223 18.84 -2.20 10.99
CA ASP A 223 18.80 -1.10 11.99
C ASP A 223 20.19 -0.52 12.23
N GLY A 224 20.28 0.80 12.32
CA GLY A 224 21.55 1.51 12.49
C GLY A 224 22.40 1.68 11.24
N SER A 225 22.02 1.09 10.08
CA SER A 225 22.85 1.12 8.86
C SER A 225 22.63 2.33 7.96
N VAL A 226 21.55 3.07 8.14
CA VAL A 226 21.16 4.16 7.23
C VAL A 226 21.98 5.42 7.48
N GLU A 227 22.64 5.91 6.43
CA GLU A 227 23.44 7.14 6.42
C GLU A 227 23.14 7.96 5.16
N GLY A 228 23.19 9.29 5.29
CA GLY A 228 23.04 10.22 4.16
C GLY A 228 21.72 10.96 4.14
N THR A 229 21.36 11.48 2.98
CA THR A 229 20.19 12.36 2.83
C THR A 229 19.29 11.86 1.68
N ILE A 230 17.99 11.99 1.86
CA ILE A 230 17.00 11.75 0.82
C ILE A 230 16.03 12.94 0.72
N THR A 231 15.79 13.38 -0.50
CA THR A 231 14.73 14.36 -0.82
C THR A 231 13.65 13.68 -1.66
N TYR A 232 12.44 13.63 -1.11
CA TYR A 232 11.28 13.06 -1.80
C TYR A 232 10.65 14.10 -2.72
N ASN A 233 10.24 13.65 -3.89
CA ASN A 233 9.74 14.51 -4.96
C ASN A 233 8.24 14.29 -5.26
N THR A 234 7.54 13.58 -4.39
CA THR A 234 6.10 13.39 -4.46
C THR A 234 5.40 14.04 -3.25
N PRO A 235 4.19 14.57 -3.40
CA PRO A 235 3.37 14.97 -2.25
C PRO A 235 2.91 13.73 -1.48
N SER A 236 2.92 13.81 -0.15
CA SER A 236 2.47 12.70 0.71
C SER A 236 1.47 13.17 1.75
N LEU A 237 0.38 12.43 1.92
CA LEU A 237 -0.67 12.73 2.89
C LEU A 237 -0.41 11.98 4.20
N MET A 238 -0.28 12.70 5.31
CA MET A 238 -0.20 12.14 6.66
C MET A 238 -1.08 12.96 7.61
N ASP A 239 -1.99 12.30 8.33
CA ASP A 239 -2.91 12.92 9.29
C ASP A 239 -3.71 14.11 8.73
N GLY A 240 -4.18 14.00 7.49
CA GLY A 240 -4.99 15.03 6.83
C GLY A 240 -4.18 16.26 6.36
N PHE A 241 -2.84 16.21 6.43
CA PHE A 241 -1.97 17.26 5.90
C PHE A 241 -1.13 16.73 4.75
N THR A 242 -1.03 17.49 3.65
CA THR A 242 -0.18 17.15 2.51
C THR A 242 1.20 17.74 2.71
N TYR A 243 2.19 16.86 2.87
CA TYR A 243 3.60 17.22 2.93
C TYR A 243 4.20 17.25 1.52
N GLU A 244 5.03 18.24 1.26
CA GLU A 244 5.73 18.44 0.00
C GLU A 244 7.21 18.74 0.26
N ASN A 245 8.08 18.34 -0.68
CA ASN A 245 9.53 18.56 -0.59
C ASN A 245 10.12 18.03 0.73
N VAL A 246 9.68 16.86 1.16
CA VAL A 246 10.21 16.24 2.37
C VAL A 246 11.67 15.88 2.14
N CYS A 247 12.54 16.37 3.03
CA CYS A 247 13.96 16.02 3.04
C CYS A 247 14.33 15.49 4.42
N LEU A 248 14.96 14.30 4.44
CA LEU A 248 15.39 13.63 5.66
C LEU A 248 16.88 13.35 5.61
N THR A 249 17.60 13.73 6.67
CA THR A 249 19.01 13.36 6.87
C THR A 249 19.10 12.30 7.93
N PHE A 250 19.83 11.23 7.62
CA PHE A 250 20.04 10.07 8.49
C PHE A 250 21.47 10.00 8.99
N SER A 251 21.61 9.62 10.25
CA SER A 251 22.87 9.15 10.82
C SER A 251 22.62 7.98 11.76
N LYS A 252 23.38 6.91 11.58
CA LYS A 252 23.27 5.66 12.37
C LYS A 252 21.85 5.12 12.42
N GLY A 253 21.16 5.14 11.27
CA GLY A 253 19.80 4.62 11.11
C GLY A 253 18.68 5.48 11.68
N ARG A 254 18.98 6.73 12.10
CA ARG A 254 17.99 7.63 12.70
C ARG A 254 17.91 8.95 11.96
N ILE A 255 16.70 9.48 11.78
CA ILE A 255 16.48 10.83 11.26
C ILE A 255 17.02 11.84 12.26
N VAL A 256 18.07 12.57 11.85
CA VAL A 256 18.70 13.63 12.64
C VAL A 256 18.20 15.02 12.23
N GLU A 257 17.76 15.17 10.97
CA GLU A 257 17.15 16.40 10.43
C GLU A 257 15.99 16.05 9.53
N SER A 258 14.93 16.85 9.59
CA SER A 258 13.75 16.72 8.74
C SER A 258 13.23 18.09 8.35
N THR A 259 12.95 18.29 7.05
CA THR A 259 12.34 19.51 6.50
C THR A 259 11.21 19.16 5.53
N SER A 260 10.27 20.10 5.37
CA SER A 260 9.17 19.99 4.41
C SER A 260 8.57 21.38 4.16
N ASN A 261 7.41 21.45 3.54
CA ASN A 261 6.58 22.67 3.48
C ASN A 261 6.05 23.12 4.86
N ASP A 262 6.16 22.29 5.93
CA ASP A 262 5.87 22.64 7.33
C ASP A 262 6.85 21.91 8.26
N ASN A 263 7.92 22.61 8.65
CA ASN A 263 9.03 22.00 9.43
C ASN A 263 8.64 21.68 10.88
N GLU A 264 7.73 22.41 11.48
CA GLU A 264 7.29 22.14 12.85
C GLU A 264 6.40 20.88 12.87
N ARG A 265 5.49 20.80 11.91
CA ARG A 265 4.57 19.68 11.78
C ARG A 265 5.29 18.38 11.46
N ILE A 266 6.24 18.38 10.51
CA ILE A 266 6.98 17.15 10.16
C ILE A 266 7.83 16.67 11.34
N LYS A 267 8.46 17.59 12.09
CA LYS A 267 9.20 17.26 13.29
C LYS A 267 8.31 16.59 14.34
N ALA A 268 7.10 17.11 14.55
CA ALA A 268 6.12 16.54 15.48
C ALA A 268 5.69 15.12 15.06
N VAL A 269 5.65 14.78 13.77
CA VAL A 269 5.41 13.40 13.31
C VAL A 269 6.52 12.48 13.76
N PHE A 270 7.80 12.85 13.57
CA PHE A 270 8.94 12.04 13.94
C PHE A 270 9.26 12.04 15.44
N ASP A 271 8.64 12.91 16.22
CA ASP A 271 8.80 12.96 17.69
C ASP A 271 7.69 12.18 18.44
N ARG A 272 6.79 11.47 17.75
CA ARG A 272 5.67 10.72 18.36
C ARG A 272 6.14 9.58 19.25
N ASP A 273 7.16 8.86 18.83
CA ASP A 273 7.79 7.78 19.58
C ASP A 273 9.24 7.54 19.14
N ALA A 274 9.95 6.68 19.88
CA ALA A 274 11.37 6.41 19.60
C ALA A 274 11.62 5.73 18.25
N GLY A 275 10.66 4.99 17.72
CA GLY A 275 10.77 4.30 16.43
C GLY A 275 10.43 5.17 15.23
N ALA A 276 9.71 6.29 15.43
CA ALA A 276 9.29 7.16 14.34
C ALA A 276 10.47 7.76 13.54
N ARG A 277 11.63 7.91 14.17
CA ARG A 277 12.87 8.36 13.54
C ARG A 277 13.70 7.23 12.93
N GLY A 278 13.31 5.97 13.11
CA GLY A 278 13.90 4.81 12.45
C GLY A 278 13.25 4.55 11.09
N VAL A 279 13.78 3.55 10.36
CA VAL A 279 13.26 3.14 9.06
C VAL A 279 12.71 1.73 9.15
N GLY A 280 11.47 1.53 8.70
CA GLY A 280 10.80 0.24 8.70
C GLY A 280 10.82 -0.47 7.35
N GLU A 281 10.97 0.27 6.23
CA GLU A 281 10.86 -0.32 4.90
C GLU A 281 11.69 0.42 3.86
N PHE A 282 12.17 -0.34 2.89
CA PHE A 282 12.68 0.08 1.59
C PHE A 282 12.02 -0.77 0.51
N ALA A 283 11.35 -0.14 -0.45
CA ALA A 283 10.68 -0.85 -1.53
C ALA A 283 10.91 -0.22 -2.90
N ILE A 284 10.76 -1.03 -3.94
CA ILE A 284 10.93 -0.64 -5.34
C ILE A 284 9.61 -0.83 -6.08
N GLY A 285 9.02 0.27 -6.57
CA GLY A 285 7.80 0.27 -7.37
C GLY A 285 8.04 -0.16 -8.82
N VAL A 286 7.16 -1.04 -9.33
CA VAL A 286 7.30 -1.65 -10.65
C VAL A 286 5.99 -1.75 -11.44
N ASN A 287 4.86 -1.20 -10.96
CA ASN A 287 3.61 -1.26 -11.71
C ASN A 287 3.68 -0.37 -12.97
N PRO A 288 3.62 -0.95 -14.19
CA PRO A 288 3.94 -0.25 -15.42
C PRO A 288 2.91 0.84 -15.81
N PHE A 289 1.74 0.83 -15.19
CA PHE A 289 0.67 1.79 -15.47
C PHE A 289 0.58 2.91 -14.43
N VAL A 290 1.20 2.77 -13.25
CA VAL A 290 1.28 3.84 -12.27
C VAL A 290 2.54 4.65 -12.56
N THR A 291 2.39 5.87 -13.07
CA THR A 291 3.52 6.68 -13.58
C THR A 291 3.62 8.07 -12.94
N PHE A 292 2.66 8.45 -12.09
CA PHE A 292 2.62 9.74 -11.41
C PHE A 292 1.90 9.61 -10.06
N PRO A 293 2.14 10.52 -9.09
CA PRO A 293 1.52 10.45 -7.78
C PRO A 293 0.04 10.85 -7.83
N MET A 294 -0.79 10.10 -7.11
CA MET A 294 -2.24 10.31 -7.02
C MET A 294 -2.71 10.73 -5.63
N ARG A 295 -1.79 10.90 -4.69
CA ARG A 295 -2.08 11.19 -3.27
C ARG A 295 -2.91 10.09 -2.59
N ASP A 296 -2.77 8.87 -3.06
CA ASP A 296 -3.26 7.64 -2.41
C ASP A 296 -2.08 6.66 -2.34
N THR A 297 -1.62 6.37 -1.13
CA THR A 297 -0.46 5.52 -0.86
C THR A 297 -0.55 4.17 -1.57
N LEU A 298 -1.74 3.56 -1.63
CA LEU A 298 -1.95 2.27 -2.30
C LEU A 298 -1.51 2.27 -3.77
N PHE A 299 -1.58 3.42 -4.45
CA PHE A 299 -1.10 3.59 -5.81
C PHE A 299 0.32 4.13 -5.86
N ASP A 300 0.61 5.16 -5.05
CA ASP A 300 1.84 5.94 -5.18
C ASP A 300 3.09 5.12 -4.84
N GLU A 301 3.00 4.16 -3.92
CA GLU A 301 4.07 3.23 -3.58
C GLU A 301 4.42 2.25 -4.72
N LYS A 302 3.52 2.06 -5.70
CA LYS A 302 3.70 1.14 -6.83
C LYS A 302 4.23 1.82 -8.10
N ILE A 303 4.49 3.14 -8.08
CA ILE A 303 4.90 3.89 -9.29
C ILE A 303 6.11 3.25 -9.95
N SER A 304 5.99 3.00 -11.26
CA SER A 304 7.10 2.50 -12.05
C SER A 304 8.27 3.48 -12.07
N GLY A 305 9.48 2.99 -11.77
CA GLY A 305 10.66 3.83 -11.68
C GLY A 305 10.79 4.59 -10.36
N SER A 306 9.91 4.36 -9.38
CA SER A 306 10.05 4.88 -8.03
C SER A 306 10.69 3.89 -7.07
N PHE A 307 11.02 4.38 -5.92
CA PHE A 307 11.20 3.62 -4.69
C PHE A 307 10.53 4.40 -3.54
N HIS A 308 10.19 3.70 -2.47
CA HIS A 308 9.85 4.40 -1.23
C HIS A 308 10.77 3.96 -0.11
N PHE A 309 10.97 4.89 0.82
CA PHE A 309 11.82 4.69 1.96
C PHE A 309 11.07 5.20 3.18
N THR A 310 10.66 4.28 4.03
CA THR A 310 9.54 4.43 4.96
C THR A 310 10.01 4.58 6.39
N PRO A 311 9.94 5.80 6.96
CA PRO A 311 10.14 5.99 8.39
C PRO A 311 9.05 5.28 9.21
N GLY A 312 9.46 4.73 10.37
CA GLY A 312 8.55 4.13 11.34
C GLY A 312 8.60 2.62 11.42
N CYS A 313 7.46 1.99 11.69
CA CYS A 313 7.33 0.56 11.98
C CYS A 313 7.71 -0.30 10.77
N CYS A 314 8.42 -1.41 11.01
CA CYS A 314 8.60 -2.47 10.02
C CYS A 314 7.44 -3.48 10.08
N TYR A 315 7.27 -4.27 9.01
CA TYR A 315 6.37 -5.41 8.99
C TYR A 315 6.98 -6.63 9.70
N ASP A 316 6.12 -7.51 10.23
CA ASP A 316 6.57 -8.70 10.98
C ASP A 316 7.28 -9.72 10.08
N ASP A 317 6.91 -9.83 8.82
CA ASP A 317 7.50 -10.74 7.82
C ASP A 317 8.83 -10.24 7.23
N CYS A 318 9.16 -8.96 7.48
CA CYS A 318 10.44 -8.33 7.14
C CYS A 318 10.91 -7.41 8.28
N SER A 319 11.09 -7.96 9.47
CA SER A 319 11.35 -7.17 10.67
C SER A 319 12.83 -6.87 10.86
N ASN A 320 13.18 -5.59 10.92
CA ASN A 320 14.47 -5.10 11.42
C ASN A 320 14.42 -4.71 12.92
N GLY A 321 13.28 -4.97 13.59
CA GLY A 321 13.07 -4.67 15.00
C GLY A 321 12.56 -3.26 15.30
N ASN A 322 12.47 -2.35 14.33
CA ASN A 322 11.97 -1.00 14.56
C ASN A 322 10.44 -1.02 14.76
N LYS A 323 9.98 -0.53 15.91
CA LYS A 323 8.55 -0.44 16.27
C LYS A 323 8.17 1.01 16.47
N SER A 324 7.06 1.42 15.84
CA SER A 324 6.54 2.78 15.91
C SER A 324 5.03 2.79 15.76
N CYS A 325 4.39 3.88 16.17
CA CYS A 325 3.00 4.16 15.88
C CYS A 325 2.77 4.72 14.47
N ILE A 326 3.84 5.04 13.73
CA ILE A 326 3.78 5.44 12.33
C ILE A 326 4.41 4.38 11.42
N HIS A 327 3.93 4.32 10.20
CA HIS A 327 4.51 3.69 9.02
C HIS A 327 4.16 4.62 7.87
N TRP A 328 5.17 5.34 7.35
CA TRP A 328 4.91 6.43 6.41
C TRP A 328 5.66 6.24 5.10
N ASP A 329 4.96 5.71 4.09
CA ASP A 329 5.51 5.47 2.76
C ASP A 329 5.72 6.80 2.04
N LEU A 330 6.96 7.26 2.05
CA LEU A 330 7.42 8.41 1.32
C LEU A 330 8.05 7.95 0.01
N VAL A 331 7.52 8.41 -1.10
CA VAL A 331 7.89 7.96 -2.45
C VAL A 331 8.86 8.92 -3.11
N CYS A 332 9.87 8.36 -3.78
CA CYS A 332 10.82 9.10 -4.61
C CYS A 332 10.84 8.50 -6.03
N ILE A 333 10.46 9.28 -7.03
CA ILE A 333 10.45 8.88 -8.43
C ILE A 333 11.81 9.21 -9.06
N GLN A 334 12.40 8.25 -9.78
CA GLN A 334 13.71 8.42 -10.44
C GLN A 334 13.63 8.50 -11.96
N THR A 335 12.43 8.68 -12.54
CA THR A 335 12.35 8.88 -13.99
C THR A 335 12.89 10.26 -14.41
N PRO A 336 13.28 10.46 -15.69
CA PRO A 336 13.88 11.72 -16.16
C PRO A 336 13.02 12.96 -15.87
N GLU A 337 11.69 12.82 -15.92
CA GLU A 337 10.72 13.90 -15.65
C GLU A 337 10.81 14.42 -14.21
N TYR A 338 11.31 13.56 -13.29
CA TYR A 338 11.53 13.87 -11.87
C TYR A 338 13.01 14.11 -11.53
N GLY A 339 13.86 14.29 -12.54
CA GLY A 339 15.28 14.60 -12.38
C GLY A 339 16.23 13.41 -12.43
N GLY A 340 15.70 12.21 -12.70
CA GLY A 340 16.50 10.99 -12.82
C GLY A 340 17.07 10.47 -11.48
N GLY A 341 17.94 9.49 -11.59
CA GLY A 341 18.66 8.94 -10.44
C GLY A 341 19.25 7.56 -10.74
N GLU A 342 20.07 7.09 -9.81
CA GLU A 342 20.77 5.81 -9.93
C GLU A 342 20.61 5.01 -8.63
N MET A 343 20.49 3.69 -8.77
CA MET A 343 20.43 2.75 -7.64
C MET A 343 21.47 1.65 -7.84
N TYR A 344 22.27 1.46 -6.81
CA TYR A 344 23.36 0.48 -6.80
C TYR A 344 23.13 -0.55 -5.71
N PHE A 345 23.34 -1.82 -6.04
CA PHE A 345 23.43 -2.94 -5.10
C PHE A 345 24.84 -3.50 -5.10
N ASP A 346 25.51 -3.50 -3.95
CA ASP A 346 26.93 -3.89 -3.80
C ASP A 346 27.84 -3.24 -4.85
N ASP A 347 27.65 -1.94 -5.07
CA ASP A 347 28.37 -1.11 -6.05
C ASP A 347 28.06 -1.41 -7.54
N VAL A 348 27.10 -2.33 -7.82
CA VAL A 348 26.62 -2.62 -9.19
C VAL A 348 25.40 -1.74 -9.47
N LEU A 349 25.44 -0.98 -10.56
CA LEU A 349 24.29 -0.20 -11.03
C LEU A 349 23.18 -1.15 -11.48
N ILE A 350 22.04 -1.13 -10.77
CA ILE A 350 20.88 -1.98 -11.10
C ILE A 350 19.77 -1.18 -11.80
N ARG A 351 19.63 0.12 -11.50
CA ARG A 351 18.59 0.98 -12.06
C ARG A 351 19.14 2.38 -12.30
N LYS A 352 18.85 2.93 -13.48
CA LYS A 352 19.18 4.29 -13.89
C LYS A 352 17.96 4.97 -14.48
N ASP A 353 17.68 6.20 -14.03
CA ASP A 353 16.58 7.02 -14.53
C ASP A 353 15.24 6.26 -14.54
N GLY A 354 14.98 5.52 -13.46
CA GLY A 354 13.78 4.71 -13.27
C GLY A 354 13.75 3.37 -13.99
N ARG A 355 14.77 3.03 -14.81
CA ARG A 355 14.83 1.81 -15.61
C ARG A 355 15.88 0.83 -15.10
N PHE A 356 15.51 -0.44 -15.02
CA PHE A 356 16.47 -1.51 -14.74
C PHE A 356 17.43 -1.69 -15.92
N VAL A 357 18.73 -1.80 -15.59
CA VAL A 357 19.82 -1.88 -16.59
C VAL A 357 20.48 -3.26 -16.65
N LEU A 358 20.23 -4.12 -15.67
CA LEU A 358 20.72 -5.50 -15.69
C LEU A 358 19.82 -6.36 -16.58
N PRO A 359 20.39 -7.23 -17.44
CA PRO A 359 19.62 -8.08 -18.36
C PRO A 359 18.58 -8.95 -17.65
N GLU A 360 18.89 -9.50 -16.47
CA GLU A 360 18.00 -10.33 -15.66
C GLU A 360 16.83 -9.56 -15.05
N LEU A 361 16.92 -8.23 -14.96
CA LEU A 361 15.87 -7.34 -14.46
C LEU A 361 15.08 -6.63 -15.56
N ASP A 362 15.44 -6.82 -16.85
CA ASP A 362 14.77 -6.17 -17.97
C ASP A 362 13.28 -6.51 -18.06
N CYS A 363 12.89 -7.70 -17.56
CA CYS A 363 11.50 -8.13 -17.47
C CYS A 363 10.62 -7.22 -16.59
N LEU A 364 11.22 -6.38 -15.71
CA LEU A 364 10.52 -5.43 -14.85
C LEU A 364 10.36 -4.04 -15.50
N ASN A 365 10.98 -3.79 -16.65
CA ASN A 365 10.77 -2.54 -17.35
C ASN A 365 9.34 -2.46 -17.91
N PRO A 366 8.71 -1.27 -17.93
CA PRO A 366 7.29 -1.11 -18.21
C PRO A 366 6.79 -1.76 -19.49
N GLU A 367 7.58 -1.72 -20.56
CA GLU A 367 7.24 -2.32 -21.87
C GLU A 367 7.15 -3.84 -21.82
N ASN A 368 7.81 -4.48 -20.89
CA ASN A 368 7.81 -5.94 -20.72
C ASN A 368 6.74 -6.44 -19.76
N LEU A 369 6.16 -5.54 -18.95
CA LEU A 369 5.07 -5.86 -18.00
C LEU A 369 3.67 -5.53 -18.54
N LYS A 370 3.56 -4.59 -19.50
CA LYS A 370 2.29 -4.21 -20.15
C LYS A 370 1.71 -5.33 -21.00
#